data_acd63f11767cd60008e3c77cf8983473
#
_entry.id   acd63f11767cd60008e3c77cf8983473
#
_cell.length_a   1.000
_cell.length_b   1.000
_cell.length_c   1.000
_cell.angle_alpha   90.00
_cell.angle_beta   90.00
_cell.angle_gamma   90.00
#
_symmetry.space_group_name_H-M   'P 1'
#
loop_
_entity.id
_entity.type
_entity.pdbx_description
1 polymer ?
#
loop_
_entity_poly.entity_id
_entity_poly.type
_entity_poly.pdbx_seq_one_letter_code
_entity_poly.pdbx_strand_id
1 'polypeptide(L)'
;PELSGNDLNAYIAAGVYSDHECSTFENALEKLRKGQFIMIREGTAAHNLKALMPLLTQQYYARCMFATDDKHPSDLLYGGHIDYIVKQALKNGADPIVALKTATHHAARYFLLNNKGAIASGYLADIVVVDNLEDFNVETVFKCGKLVFDGEVKDFSAPTVGEKLAEKCFDTFHLDSVTPGSFKVEGKLGLIGLVGGELLTRNLGTADKIDVENDILKIACIERHKGTNHIGVGYVKGYSLKSGAVATSVAHDSHNIITVGCNDDDIAVAVNAIRDSKGGIAVVENGKIKALLELPIAGLMSDEPLTTVNEKLENAKSSAYELGADKSIDPFMTLSFLSLPVIPSLRITTKGVFDVENWKML
;
A
#
# COMPACT_ATOMS: atom_id res chain seq x y z
N PRO A 1 14.93 1.40 6.86
CA PRO A 1 15.44 2.44 7.78
C PRO A 1 16.74 3.07 7.25
N GLU A 2 16.94 4.36 7.55
CA GLU A 2 18.16 5.10 7.18
C GLU A 2 19.30 4.82 8.16
N LEU A 3 19.66 3.55 8.30
CA LEU A 3 20.78 3.12 9.13
C LEU A 3 22.08 3.11 8.33
N SER A 4 23.19 3.46 8.98
CA SER A 4 24.56 3.44 8.42
C SER A 4 25.58 3.00 9.47
N GLY A 5 26.81 2.78 9.06
CA GLY A 5 27.93 2.48 9.97
C GLY A 5 27.68 1.27 10.88
N ASN A 6 27.91 1.45 12.17
CA ASN A 6 27.79 0.37 13.16
C ASN A 6 26.34 -0.03 13.45
N ASP A 7 25.39 0.90 13.39
CA ASP A 7 23.98 0.61 13.59
C ASP A 7 23.44 -0.27 12.46
N LEU A 8 23.86 -0.01 11.22
CA LEU A 8 23.55 -0.89 10.08
C LEU A 8 24.21 -2.28 10.26
N ASN A 9 25.43 -2.36 10.77
CA ASN A 9 26.08 -3.65 11.04
C ASN A 9 25.28 -4.46 12.08
N ALA A 10 24.84 -3.82 13.17
CA ALA A 10 24.03 -4.48 14.19
C ALA A 10 22.68 -4.95 13.63
N TYR A 11 22.04 -4.14 12.80
CA TYR A 11 20.79 -4.46 12.14
C TYR A 11 20.90 -5.68 11.20
N ILE A 12 21.96 -5.72 10.39
CA ILE A 12 22.24 -6.87 9.51
C ILE A 12 22.59 -8.12 10.35
N ALA A 13 23.38 -7.97 11.41
CA ALA A 13 23.75 -9.07 12.30
C ALA A 13 22.53 -9.68 13.02
N ALA A 14 21.46 -8.91 13.22
CA ALA A 14 20.19 -9.40 13.72
C ALA A 14 19.39 -10.23 12.71
N GLY A 15 19.89 -10.41 11.47
CA GLY A 15 19.28 -11.25 10.44
C GLY A 15 18.46 -10.50 9.38
N VAL A 16 18.50 -9.19 9.35
CA VAL A 16 17.82 -8.40 8.32
C VAL A 16 18.59 -8.48 7.00
N TYR A 17 18.04 -9.23 6.05
CA TYR A 17 18.77 -9.69 4.86
C TYR A 17 18.53 -8.85 3.60
N SER A 18 17.48 -8.05 3.58
CA SER A 18 17.10 -7.20 2.43
C SER A 18 16.52 -5.87 2.87
N ASP A 19 16.50 -4.92 1.94
CA ASP A 19 15.92 -3.60 2.14
C ASP A 19 15.26 -3.11 0.85
N HIS A 20 14.06 -2.51 0.95
CA HIS A 20 13.34 -1.87 -0.16
C HIS A 20 13.12 -0.37 0.05
N GLU A 21 13.59 0.18 1.19
CA GLU A 21 13.37 1.57 1.57
C GLU A 21 14.47 2.53 1.09
N CYS A 22 15.51 2.03 0.42
CA CYS A 22 16.60 2.88 -0.04
C CYS A 22 16.11 3.95 -1.03
N SER A 23 16.31 5.22 -0.69
CA SER A 23 15.94 6.36 -1.52
C SER A 23 17.11 6.95 -2.29
N THR A 24 18.37 6.65 -1.89
CA THR A 24 19.60 7.13 -2.52
C THR A 24 20.53 5.98 -2.89
N PHE A 25 21.34 6.22 -3.93
CA PHE A 25 22.37 5.26 -4.34
C PHE A 25 23.37 4.94 -3.22
N GLU A 26 23.83 5.95 -2.49
CA GLU A 26 24.84 5.83 -1.44
C GLU A 26 24.36 4.93 -0.30
N ASN A 27 23.11 5.13 0.15
CA ASN A 27 22.49 4.30 1.18
C ASN A 27 22.34 2.85 0.72
N ALA A 28 21.84 2.64 -0.50
CA ALA A 28 21.70 1.31 -1.08
C ALA A 28 23.05 0.61 -1.30
N LEU A 29 24.06 1.33 -1.75
CA LEU A 29 25.40 0.79 -1.98
C LEU A 29 26.09 0.36 -0.67
N GLU A 30 25.93 1.11 0.42
CA GLU A 30 26.46 0.71 1.73
C GLU A 30 25.82 -0.61 2.20
N LYS A 31 24.51 -0.70 2.13
CA LYS A 31 23.75 -1.92 2.50
C LYS A 31 24.14 -3.12 1.64
N LEU A 32 24.24 -2.93 0.32
CA LEU A 32 24.68 -3.95 -0.62
C LEU A 32 26.09 -4.46 -0.31
N ARG A 33 27.05 -3.56 -0.04
CA ARG A 33 28.44 -3.90 0.33
C ARG A 33 28.51 -4.67 1.64
N LYS A 34 27.58 -4.45 2.55
CA LYS A 34 27.46 -5.19 3.81
C LYS A 34 26.66 -6.48 3.70
N GLY A 35 26.20 -6.85 2.50
CA GLY A 35 25.58 -8.15 2.20
C GLY A 35 24.08 -8.18 2.14
N GLN A 36 23.37 -7.06 2.27
CA GLN A 36 21.92 -7.03 2.05
C GLN A 36 21.59 -7.13 0.56
N PHE A 37 20.41 -7.67 0.27
CA PHE A 37 19.75 -7.53 -1.03
C PHE A 37 19.01 -6.20 -1.10
N ILE A 38 19.03 -5.56 -2.26
CA ILE A 38 18.29 -4.32 -2.51
C ILE A 38 17.12 -4.61 -3.44
N MET A 39 15.92 -4.33 -2.97
CA MET A 39 14.70 -4.37 -3.77
C MET A 39 14.47 -2.97 -4.35
N ILE A 40 14.64 -2.86 -5.67
CA ILE A 40 14.39 -1.63 -6.41
C ILE A 40 12.91 -1.62 -6.77
N ARG A 41 12.18 -0.64 -6.22
CA ARG A 41 10.71 -0.61 -6.33
C ARG A 41 10.22 0.51 -7.22
N GLU A 42 9.07 0.24 -7.86
CA GLU A 42 8.34 1.20 -8.68
C GLU A 42 6.83 0.94 -8.49
N GLY A 43 6.34 1.37 -7.34
CA GLY A 43 4.94 1.26 -6.92
C GLY A 43 4.09 2.46 -7.32
N THR A 44 2.95 2.65 -6.67
CA THR A 44 2.10 3.84 -6.83
C THR A 44 2.63 5.02 -6.02
N ALA A 45 3.03 4.79 -4.77
CA ALA A 45 3.54 5.83 -3.87
C ALA A 45 5.07 5.88 -3.82
N ALA A 46 5.73 4.74 -3.94
CA ALA A 46 7.17 4.61 -3.73
C ALA A 46 7.90 4.33 -5.05
N HIS A 47 8.70 5.29 -5.50
CA HIS A 47 9.45 5.27 -6.75
C HIS A 47 10.94 5.46 -6.47
N ASN A 48 11.73 4.40 -6.44
CA ASN A 48 13.17 4.55 -6.23
C ASN A 48 14.04 4.04 -7.40
N LEU A 49 13.43 3.51 -8.48
CA LEU A 49 14.16 2.98 -9.62
C LEU A 49 15.17 3.98 -10.17
N LYS A 50 14.74 5.22 -10.45
CA LYS A 50 15.61 6.25 -11.05
C LYS A 50 16.84 6.57 -10.17
N ALA A 51 16.65 6.67 -8.86
CA ALA A 51 17.73 6.94 -7.92
C ALA A 51 18.72 5.75 -7.81
N LEU A 52 18.21 4.53 -7.97
CA LEU A 52 18.99 3.29 -7.83
C LEU A 52 19.47 2.70 -9.15
N MET A 53 19.23 3.36 -10.29
CA MET A 53 19.76 2.94 -11.61
C MET A 53 21.28 2.62 -11.59
N PRO A 54 22.14 3.36 -10.86
CA PRO A 54 23.57 3.04 -10.84
C PRO A 54 23.91 1.68 -10.20
N LEU A 55 22.97 1.02 -9.51
CA LEU A 55 23.12 -0.36 -9.04
C LEU A 55 22.93 -1.40 -10.15
N LEU A 56 22.25 -1.06 -11.26
CA LEU A 56 22.01 -1.95 -12.39
C LEU A 56 23.22 -2.04 -13.32
N THR A 57 24.39 -2.30 -12.74
CA THR A 57 25.66 -2.49 -13.44
C THR A 57 26.24 -3.87 -13.14
N GLN A 58 27.14 -4.37 -13.98
CA GLN A 58 27.81 -5.67 -13.79
C GLN A 58 28.47 -5.83 -12.41
N GLN A 59 28.81 -4.73 -11.78
CA GLN A 59 29.47 -4.73 -10.47
C GLN A 59 28.50 -5.00 -9.31
N TYR A 60 27.23 -4.52 -9.39
CA TYR A 60 26.33 -4.46 -8.23
C TYR A 60 25.03 -5.24 -8.39
N TYR A 61 24.53 -5.43 -9.63
CA TYR A 61 23.20 -5.96 -9.90
C TYR A 61 22.92 -7.34 -9.30
N ALA A 62 23.95 -8.15 -9.04
CA ALA A 62 23.78 -9.55 -8.62
C ALA A 62 23.03 -9.73 -7.27
N ARG A 63 22.93 -8.67 -6.47
CA ARG A 63 22.16 -8.63 -5.24
C ARG A 63 21.01 -7.60 -5.28
N CYS A 64 20.55 -7.26 -6.48
CA CYS A 64 19.39 -6.42 -6.69
C CYS A 64 18.24 -7.25 -7.27
N MET A 65 17.01 -6.89 -6.94
CA MET A 65 15.80 -7.40 -7.57
C MET A 65 14.75 -6.29 -7.69
N PHE A 66 13.83 -6.42 -8.64
CA PHE A 66 12.71 -5.52 -8.78
C PHE A 66 11.54 -5.93 -7.88
N ALA A 67 10.85 -4.93 -7.37
CA ALA A 67 9.62 -5.08 -6.59
C ALA A 67 8.65 -3.95 -6.94
N THR A 68 7.36 -4.18 -6.79
CA THR A 68 6.35 -3.14 -7.04
C THR A 68 6.05 -2.32 -5.79
N ASP A 69 6.13 -2.94 -4.61
CA ASP A 69 5.56 -2.37 -3.39
C ASP A 69 4.04 -2.14 -3.55
N ASP A 70 3.43 -1.18 -2.89
CA ASP A 70 2.02 -0.85 -3.04
C ASP A 70 1.70 -0.39 -4.46
N LYS A 71 0.78 -1.08 -5.14
CA LYS A 71 0.39 -0.76 -6.51
C LYS A 71 -1.11 -0.78 -6.68
N HIS A 72 -1.66 0.35 -7.13
CA HIS A 72 -3.10 0.50 -7.36
C HIS A 72 -3.61 -0.36 -8.51
N PRO A 73 -4.89 -0.77 -8.49
CA PRO A 73 -5.54 -1.49 -9.58
C PRO A 73 -5.39 -0.81 -10.95
N SER A 74 -5.50 0.52 -11.02
CA SER A 74 -5.32 1.31 -12.24
C SER A 74 -3.91 1.17 -12.82
N ASP A 75 -2.88 1.19 -11.97
CA ASP A 75 -1.50 1.04 -12.41
C ASP A 75 -1.23 -0.37 -12.95
N LEU A 76 -1.85 -1.39 -12.34
CA LEU A 76 -1.77 -2.77 -12.84
C LEU A 76 -2.48 -2.93 -14.18
N LEU A 77 -3.66 -2.33 -14.36
CA LEU A 77 -4.45 -2.43 -15.58
C LEU A 77 -3.81 -1.70 -16.76
N TYR A 78 -3.29 -0.50 -16.53
CA TYR A 78 -2.86 0.38 -17.62
C TYR A 78 -1.34 0.49 -17.74
N GLY A 79 -0.60 0.32 -16.67
CA GLY A 79 0.85 0.42 -16.64
C GLY A 79 1.56 -0.93 -16.75
N GLY A 80 1.05 -1.95 -16.09
CA GLY A 80 1.67 -3.26 -15.93
C GLY A 80 2.28 -3.48 -14.54
N HIS A 81 2.96 -4.58 -14.36
CA HIS A 81 3.53 -5.01 -13.08
C HIS A 81 5.08 -4.97 -13.13
N ILE A 82 5.75 -6.12 -13.02
CA ILE A 82 7.23 -6.19 -13.13
C ILE A 82 7.69 -5.87 -14.55
N ASP A 83 6.92 -6.19 -15.58
CA ASP A 83 7.18 -5.80 -16.98
C ASP A 83 7.29 -4.29 -17.15
N TYR A 84 6.44 -3.52 -16.45
CA TYR A 84 6.53 -2.06 -16.40
C TYR A 84 7.88 -1.60 -15.83
N ILE A 85 8.35 -2.21 -14.72
CA ILE A 85 9.63 -1.86 -14.10
C ILE A 85 10.79 -2.16 -15.05
N VAL A 86 10.75 -3.30 -15.74
CA VAL A 86 11.75 -3.64 -16.77
C VAL A 86 11.75 -2.58 -17.88
N LYS A 87 10.57 -2.22 -18.41
CA LYS A 87 10.46 -1.14 -19.41
C LYS A 87 11.06 0.19 -18.93
N GLN A 88 10.77 0.57 -17.69
CA GLN A 88 11.33 1.80 -17.13
C GLN A 88 12.85 1.71 -16.94
N ALA A 89 13.38 0.58 -16.50
CA ALA A 89 14.83 0.37 -16.38
C ALA A 89 15.53 0.49 -17.75
N LEU A 90 14.99 -0.15 -18.81
CA LEU A 90 15.50 -0.07 -20.17
C LEU A 90 15.47 1.37 -20.70
N LYS A 91 14.35 2.08 -20.55
CA LYS A 91 14.21 3.51 -20.93
C LYS A 91 15.21 4.42 -20.23
N ASN A 92 15.62 4.07 -19.00
CA ASN A 92 16.65 4.79 -18.26
C ASN A 92 18.07 4.28 -18.52
N GLY A 93 18.28 3.40 -19.49
CA GLY A 93 19.59 2.97 -19.98
C GLY A 93 20.20 1.76 -19.27
N ALA A 94 19.40 0.94 -18.58
CA ALA A 94 19.88 -0.33 -18.06
C ALA A 94 20.25 -1.30 -19.19
N ASP A 95 21.29 -2.08 -19.00
CA ASP A 95 21.57 -3.23 -19.87
C ASP A 95 20.38 -4.20 -19.82
N PRO A 96 19.83 -4.65 -20.98
CA PRO A 96 18.65 -5.51 -21.01
C PRO A 96 18.83 -6.82 -20.25
N ILE A 97 20.00 -7.44 -20.32
CA ILE A 97 20.26 -8.71 -19.63
C ILE A 97 20.35 -8.50 -18.11
N VAL A 98 20.90 -7.37 -17.67
CA VAL A 98 20.92 -6.97 -16.24
C VAL A 98 19.49 -6.78 -15.74
N ALA A 99 18.66 -6.00 -16.46
CA ALA A 99 17.27 -5.75 -16.09
C ALA A 99 16.46 -7.07 -16.01
N LEU A 100 16.58 -7.93 -17.02
CA LEU A 100 15.91 -9.24 -17.04
C LEU A 100 16.33 -10.15 -15.88
N LYS A 101 17.62 -10.27 -15.60
CA LYS A 101 18.09 -11.07 -14.47
C LYS A 101 17.60 -10.52 -13.14
N THR A 102 17.56 -9.19 -12.99
CA THR A 102 17.04 -8.51 -11.79
C THR A 102 15.54 -8.78 -11.59
N ALA A 103 14.77 -8.85 -12.68
CA ALA A 103 13.34 -9.15 -12.66
C ALA A 103 13.01 -10.64 -12.45
N THR A 104 13.94 -11.57 -12.78
CA THR A 104 13.65 -13.00 -12.85
C THR A 104 14.56 -13.85 -11.95
N HIS A 105 15.81 -14.04 -12.36
CA HIS A 105 16.73 -14.95 -11.70
C HIS A 105 17.05 -14.55 -10.27
N HIS A 106 17.30 -13.27 -10.02
CA HIS A 106 17.69 -12.80 -8.67
C HIS A 106 16.52 -12.91 -7.70
N ALA A 107 15.31 -12.54 -8.11
CA ALA A 107 14.12 -12.73 -7.30
C ALA A 107 13.89 -14.21 -7.00
N ALA A 108 14.00 -15.08 -8.01
CA ALA A 108 13.87 -16.53 -7.82
C ALA A 108 14.90 -17.09 -6.84
N ARG A 109 16.17 -16.64 -6.92
CA ARG A 109 17.23 -17.08 -5.97
C ARG A 109 16.98 -16.56 -4.55
N TYR A 110 16.57 -15.31 -4.40
CA TYR A 110 16.25 -14.73 -3.11
C TYR A 110 15.13 -15.49 -2.39
N PHE A 111 14.05 -15.80 -3.10
CA PHE A 111 12.91 -16.58 -2.56
C PHE A 111 13.10 -18.09 -2.60
N LEU A 112 14.30 -18.59 -2.90
CA LEU A 112 14.63 -20.04 -2.97
C LEU A 112 13.75 -20.83 -3.94
N LEU A 113 13.29 -20.19 -5.01
CA LEU A 113 12.54 -20.82 -6.10
C LEU A 113 13.52 -21.53 -7.05
N ASN A 114 13.99 -22.70 -6.66
CA ASN A 114 15.13 -23.38 -7.28
C ASN A 114 14.90 -23.83 -8.73
N ASN A 115 13.65 -23.93 -9.16
CA ASN A 115 13.26 -24.37 -10.50
C ASN A 115 12.60 -23.25 -11.33
N LYS A 116 12.86 -21.97 -11.01
CA LYS A 116 12.33 -20.79 -11.70
C LYS A 116 13.41 -19.74 -11.97
N GLY A 117 13.09 -18.77 -12.83
CA GLY A 117 13.92 -17.60 -13.10
C GLY A 117 15.02 -17.83 -14.15
N ALA A 118 15.00 -18.95 -14.88
CA ALA A 118 15.86 -19.18 -16.03
C ALA A 118 15.22 -20.19 -16.99
N ILE A 119 15.64 -20.17 -18.25
CA ILE A 119 15.34 -21.23 -19.24
C ILE A 119 16.45 -22.26 -19.13
N ALA A 120 16.18 -23.35 -18.42
CA ALA A 120 17.16 -24.41 -18.14
C ALA A 120 16.47 -25.77 -17.95
N SER A 121 17.21 -26.85 -18.12
CA SER A 121 16.72 -28.22 -17.89
C SER A 121 16.27 -28.39 -16.43
N GLY A 122 15.08 -28.93 -16.22
CA GLY A 122 14.46 -29.14 -14.89
C GLY A 122 13.75 -27.91 -14.32
N TYR A 123 13.75 -26.76 -15.01
CA TYR A 123 13.00 -25.59 -14.62
C TYR A 123 11.56 -25.65 -15.13
N LEU A 124 10.65 -25.03 -14.37
CA LEU A 124 9.28 -24.86 -14.83
C LEU A 124 9.26 -23.91 -16.03
N ALA A 125 8.49 -24.27 -17.05
CA ALA A 125 8.31 -23.45 -18.25
C ALA A 125 7.34 -22.28 -17.98
N ASP A 126 7.74 -21.37 -17.08
CA ASP A 126 7.14 -20.05 -16.89
C ASP A 126 7.90 -19.09 -17.81
N ILE A 127 7.39 -18.88 -19.02
CA ILE A 127 8.11 -18.20 -20.11
C ILE A 127 7.30 -17.00 -20.57
N VAL A 128 7.97 -15.87 -20.74
CA VAL A 128 7.42 -14.65 -21.35
C VAL A 128 8.14 -14.41 -22.68
N VAL A 129 7.37 -14.24 -23.75
CA VAL A 129 7.87 -13.83 -25.07
C VAL A 129 7.57 -12.35 -25.25
N VAL A 130 8.56 -11.59 -25.66
CA VAL A 130 8.44 -10.15 -25.92
C VAL A 130 8.81 -9.85 -27.37
N ASP A 131 8.31 -8.74 -27.89
CA ASP A 131 8.57 -8.28 -29.26
C ASP A 131 10.07 -7.98 -29.50
N ASN A 132 10.67 -7.25 -28.57
CA ASN A 132 12.09 -6.90 -28.60
C ASN A 132 12.57 -6.49 -27.20
N LEU A 133 13.86 -6.20 -27.03
CA LEU A 133 14.46 -5.80 -25.75
C LEU A 133 14.51 -4.27 -25.54
N GLU A 134 13.99 -3.46 -26.45
CA GLU A 134 13.91 -2.01 -26.32
C GLU A 134 12.53 -1.59 -25.81
N ASP A 135 11.46 -2.01 -26.50
CA ASP A 135 10.07 -1.70 -26.12
C ASP A 135 9.52 -2.66 -25.06
N PHE A 136 9.99 -3.90 -25.08
CA PHE A 136 9.64 -4.94 -24.13
C PHE A 136 8.13 -5.19 -24.00
N ASN A 137 7.42 -5.25 -25.13
CA ASN A 137 6.00 -5.57 -25.12
C ASN A 137 5.80 -7.08 -25.01
N VAL A 138 5.00 -7.48 -24.03
CA VAL A 138 4.67 -8.90 -23.82
C VAL A 138 3.69 -9.35 -24.88
N GLU A 139 4.08 -10.35 -25.67
CA GLU A 139 3.25 -10.95 -26.72
C GLU A 139 2.63 -12.26 -26.30
N THR A 140 3.40 -13.10 -25.58
CA THR A 140 2.94 -14.45 -25.21
C THR A 140 3.44 -14.83 -23.82
N VAL A 141 2.60 -15.48 -23.03
CA VAL A 141 2.98 -16.01 -21.71
C VAL A 141 2.62 -17.49 -21.60
N PHE A 142 3.59 -18.27 -21.17
CA PHE A 142 3.39 -19.67 -20.76
C PHE A 142 3.54 -19.80 -19.25
N LYS A 143 2.64 -20.56 -18.64
CA LYS A 143 2.68 -20.94 -17.24
C LYS A 143 2.74 -22.46 -17.09
N CYS A 144 3.82 -22.97 -16.51
CA CYS A 144 4.06 -24.41 -16.42
C CYS A 144 3.91 -25.12 -17.79
N GLY A 145 4.39 -24.50 -18.87
CA GLY A 145 4.31 -25.01 -20.25
C GLY A 145 2.95 -24.86 -20.94
N LYS A 146 1.94 -24.29 -20.27
CA LYS A 146 0.63 -24.01 -20.87
C LYS A 146 0.57 -22.55 -21.31
N LEU A 147 0.05 -22.32 -22.52
CA LEU A 147 -0.23 -20.98 -23.03
C LEU A 147 -1.35 -20.35 -22.17
N VAL A 148 -1.07 -19.18 -21.58
CA VAL A 148 -2.04 -18.43 -20.74
C VAL A 148 -2.36 -17.05 -21.28
N PHE A 149 -1.54 -16.54 -22.22
CA PHE A 149 -1.76 -15.25 -22.88
C PHE A 149 -1.10 -15.25 -24.27
N ASP A 150 -1.80 -14.74 -25.28
CA ASP A 150 -1.30 -14.45 -26.63
C ASP A 150 -2.07 -13.28 -27.25
N GLY A 151 -2.04 -12.13 -26.59
CA GLY A 151 -2.90 -10.98 -26.90
C GLY A 151 -4.25 -11.03 -26.13
N GLU A 152 -4.68 -12.22 -25.74
CA GLU A 152 -5.86 -12.45 -24.91
C GLU A 152 -5.52 -13.41 -23.77
N VAL A 153 -6.11 -13.17 -22.59
CA VAL A 153 -6.00 -14.12 -21.45
C VAL A 153 -6.76 -15.38 -21.82
N LYS A 154 -6.06 -16.52 -21.82
CA LYS A 154 -6.66 -17.83 -22.05
C LYS A 154 -7.34 -18.35 -20.76
N ASP A 155 -8.22 -19.31 -20.94
CA ASP A 155 -8.91 -19.95 -19.83
C ASP A 155 -7.92 -20.44 -18.77
N PHE A 156 -7.85 -19.72 -17.67
CA PHE A 156 -6.97 -19.98 -16.54
C PHE A 156 -7.82 -20.26 -15.32
N SER A 157 -7.97 -21.53 -14.97
CA SER A 157 -8.58 -21.89 -13.70
C SER A 157 -7.58 -21.71 -12.56
N ALA A 158 -7.84 -20.76 -11.68
CA ALA A 158 -7.12 -20.67 -10.42
C ALA A 158 -7.32 -21.96 -9.60
N PRO A 159 -6.29 -22.44 -8.88
CA PRO A 159 -6.45 -23.58 -7.98
C PRO A 159 -7.51 -23.25 -6.92
N THR A 160 -8.42 -24.18 -6.67
CA THR A 160 -9.42 -24.06 -5.61
C THR A 160 -8.74 -23.99 -4.24
N VAL A 161 -9.04 -22.94 -3.50
CA VAL A 161 -8.64 -22.82 -2.09
C VAL A 161 -9.54 -23.71 -1.24
N GLY A 162 -8.96 -24.45 -0.30
CA GLY A 162 -9.75 -25.30 0.61
C GLY A 162 -10.71 -24.45 1.46
N GLU A 163 -11.95 -24.92 1.63
CA GLU A 163 -13.04 -24.22 2.33
C GLU A 163 -12.62 -23.62 3.69
N LYS A 164 -11.94 -24.41 4.53
CA LYS A 164 -11.46 -23.96 5.85
C LYS A 164 -10.47 -22.79 5.79
N LEU A 165 -9.66 -22.69 4.73
CA LEU A 165 -8.76 -21.55 4.54
C LEU A 165 -9.53 -20.34 4.03
N ALA A 166 -10.44 -20.56 3.10
CA ALA A 166 -11.32 -19.50 2.60
C ALA A 166 -12.13 -18.87 3.75
N GLU A 167 -12.81 -19.70 4.58
CA GLU A 167 -13.56 -19.23 5.76
C GLU A 167 -12.70 -18.34 6.66
N LYS A 168 -11.46 -18.75 6.99
CA LYS A 168 -10.56 -17.95 7.83
C LYS A 168 -10.20 -16.61 7.20
N CYS A 169 -10.08 -16.53 5.89
CA CYS A 169 -9.76 -15.29 5.18
C CYS A 169 -10.95 -14.32 5.13
N PHE A 170 -12.17 -14.83 5.18
CA PHE A 170 -13.40 -14.03 5.19
C PHE A 170 -13.91 -13.68 6.59
N ASP A 171 -13.39 -14.32 7.65
CA ASP A 171 -13.77 -14.08 9.05
C ASP A 171 -12.64 -13.39 9.81
N THR A 172 -12.38 -12.14 9.46
CA THR A 172 -11.27 -11.34 10.04
C THR A 172 -11.73 -10.04 10.68
N PHE A 173 -13.06 -9.79 10.72
CA PHE A 173 -13.64 -8.60 11.34
C PHE A 173 -14.34 -8.96 12.64
N HIS A 174 -13.74 -8.53 13.75
CA HIS A 174 -14.25 -8.74 15.12
C HIS A 174 -14.53 -7.39 15.79
N LEU A 175 -15.45 -6.64 15.20
CA LEU A 175 -15.85 -5.30 15.62
C LEU A 175 -17.36 -5.22 15.81
N ASP A 176 -17.81 -4.69 16.94
CA ASP A 176 -19.20 -4.35 17.19
C ASP A 176 -19.65 -3.13 16.37
N SER A 177 -20.97 -2.94 16.26
CA SER A 177 -21.51 -1.73 15.62
C SER A 177 -21.10 -0.48 16.38
N VAL A 178 -20.55 0.49 15.66
CA VAL A 178 -20.21 1.80 16.24
C VAL A 178 -21.37 2.79 16.06
N THR A 179 -21.48 3.72 17.00
CA THR A 179 -22.45 4.83 16.98
C THR A 179 -21.70 6.16 16.90
N PRO A 180 -22.36 7.28 16.56
CA PRO A 180 -21.74 8.60 16.65
C PRO A 180 -21.14 8.90 18.01
N GLY A 181 -21.75 8.36 19.09
CA GLY A 181 -21.24 8.46 20.46
C GLY A 181 -19.87 7.81 20.68
N SER A 182 -19.52 6.79 19.86
CA SER A 182 -18.23 6.09 19.95
C SER A 182 -17.03 6.97 19.60
N PHE A 183 -17.25 8.08 18.89
CA PHE A 183 -16.21 9.03 18.46
C PHE A 183 -16.16 10.31 19.30
N LYS A 184 -16.98 10.41 20.34
CA LYS A 184 -16.97 11.55 21.25
C LYS A 184 -15.81 11.43 22.22
N VAL A 185 -14.97 12.46 22.25
CA VAL A 185 -13.87 12.60 23.19
C VAL A 185 -13.91 14.01 23.76
N GLU A 186 -13.73 14.15 25.05
CA GLU A 186 -13.62 15.45 25.71
C GLU A 186 -12.17 15.94 25.73
N GLY A 187 -11.99 17.24 25.61
CA GLY A 187 -10.69 17.90 25.67
C GLY A 187 -10.01 18.10 24.31
N LYS A 188 -8.75 18.50 24.40
CA LYS A 188 -7.92 18.75 23.20
C LYS A 188 -7.20 17.50 22.78
N LEU A 189 -7.26 17.17 21.49
CA LEU A 189 -6.57 16.04 20.87
C LEU A 189 -5.54 16.53 19.86
N GLY A 190 -4.53 15.71 19.57
CA GLY A 190 -3.49 16.00 18.60
C GLY A 190 -4.05 16.33 17.22
N LEU A 191 -3.49 17.36 16.57
CA LEU A 191 -3.83 17.81 15.22
C LEU A 191 -2.70 17.44 14.26
N ILE A 192 -3.00 16.49 13.38
CA ILE A 192 -2.08 15.99 12.35
C ILE A 192 -2.19 16.90 11.12
N GLY A 193 -1.10 17.50 10.68
CA GLY A 193 -1.05 18.26 9.43
C GLY A 193 -0.55 17.39 8.27
N LEU A 194 -1.32 17.29 7.20
CA LEU A 194 -0.89 16.65 5.95
C LEU A 194 0.07 17.58 5.18
N VAL A 195 0.98 16.98 4.45
CA VAL A 195 1.86 17.66 3.49
C VAL A 195 1.53 17.09 2.11
N GLY A 196 1.00 17.94 1.23
CA GLY A 196 0.57 17.52 -0.10
C GLY A 196 1.68 16.80 -0.88
N GLY A 197 1.37 15.62 -1.41
CA GLY A 197 2.31 14.81 -2.17
C GLY A 197 3.37 14.06 -1.36
N GLU A 198 3.33 14.12 -0.02
CA GLU A 198 4.30 13.46 0.86
C GLU A 198 3.62 12.49 1.84
N LEU A 199 4.36 11.48 2.29
CA LEU A 199 3.94 10.61 3.39
C LEU A 199 4.20 11.21 4.77
N LEU A 200 5.04 12.24 4.85
CA LEU A 200 5.34 12.97 6.07
C LEU A 200 4.13 13.77 6.55
N THR A 201 4.03 13.95 7.87
CA THR A 201 3.04 14.83 8.48
C THR A 201 3.71 15.90 9.32
N ARG A 202 2.93 16.86 9.80
CA ARG A 202 3.38 17.91 10.71
C ARG A 202 2.59 17.85 12.01
N ASN A 203 3.23 18.18 13.11
CA ASN A 203 2.55 18.42 14.37
C ASN A 203 2.02 19.87 14.38
N LEU A 204 0.70 20.04 14.28
CA LEU A 204 0.03 21.35 14.31
C LEU A 204 -0.52 21.70 15.72
N GLY A 205 -0.07 20.96 16.75
CA GLY A 205 -0.56 21.14 18.11
C GLY A 205 -1.83 20.34 18.37
N THR A 206 -2.88 21.01 18.85
CA THR A 206 -4.12 20.33 19.26
C THR A 206 -5.36 21.07 18.76
N ALA A 207 -6.47 20.33 18.59
CA ALA A 207 -7.80 20.87 18.37
C ALA A 207 -8.79 20.25 19.36
N ASP A 208 -9.95 20.88 19.56
CA ASP A 208 -11.01 20.43 20.49
C ASP A 208 -12.34 20.14 19.80
N LYS A 209 -12.46 20.47 18.53
CA LYS A 209 -13.67 20.25 17.73
C LYS A 209 -13.36 20.21 16.24
N ILE A 210 -14.31 19.68 15.48
CA ILE A 210 -14.33 19.77 14.03
C ILE A 210 -14.59 21.23 13.63
N ASP A 211 -13.81 21.72 12.68
CA ASP A 211 -13.96 23.04 12.06
C ASP A 211 -13.69 22.90 10.55
N VAL A 212 -14.76 22.61 9.82
CA VAL A 212 -14.69 22.32 8.36
C VAL A 212 -14.23 23.54 7.56
N GLU A 213 -14.56 24.76 8.03
CA GLU A 213 -14.12 25.99 7.35
C GLU A 213 -12.60 26.17 7.40
N ASN A 214 -11.98 25.79 8.52
CA ASN A 214 -10.53 25.83 8.72
C ASN A 214 -9.83 24.49 8.40
N ASP A 215 -10.56 23.54 7.78
CA ASP A 215 -10.06 22.21 7.41
C ASP A 215 -9.53 21.43 8.63
N ILE A 216 -10.23 21.50 9.75
CA ILE A 216 -9.97 20.65 10.92
C ILE A 216 -11.05 19.58 10.96
N LEU A 217 -10.67 18.38 10.55
CA LEU A 217 -11.58 17.25 10.44
C LEU A 217 -11.26 16.21 11.54
N LYS A 218 -12.26 15.42 11.91
CA LYS A 218 -12.03 14.31 12.82
C LYS A 218 -11.38 13.14 12.07
N ILE A 219 -10.35 12.54 12.68
CA ILE A 219 -9.75 11.28 12.25
C ILE A 219 -9.90 10.25 13.36
N ALA A 220 -10.20 9.00 12.99
CA ALA A 220 -10.24 7.90 13.97
C ALA A 220 -9.63 6.63 13.41
N CYS A 221 -9.05 5.82 14.31
CA CYS A 221 -8.54 4.48 14.03
C CYS A 221 -9.24 3.47 14.94
N ILE A 222 -9.90 2.49 14.34
CA ILE A 222 -10.80 1.54 15.01
C ILE A 222 -10.22 0.13 14.91
N GLU A 223 -10.01 -0.52 16.05
CA GLU A 223 -9.53 -1.89 16.13
C GLU A 223 -10.57 -2.87 15.58
N ARG A 224 -10.16 -3.81 14.72
CA ARG A 224 -11.05 -4.78 14.08
C ARG A 224 -10.64 -6.25 14.17
N HIS A 225 -9.50 -6.54 14.80
CA HIS A 225 -8.91 -7.88 14.77
C HIS A 225 -9.25 -8.72 16.00
N LYS A 226 -9.37 -8.10 17.16
CA LYS A 226 -9.45 -8.77 18.46
C LYS A 226 -10.75 -8.50 19.20
N GLY A 227 -11.67 -7.72 18.63
CA GLY A 227 -12.93 -7.35 19.29
C GLY A 227 -12.73 -6.51 20.55
N THR A 228 -11.64 -5.73 20.62
CA THR A 228 -11.38 -4.88 21.79
C THR A 228 -12.25 -3.63 21.81
N ASN A 229 -12.84 -3.29 20.68
CA ASN A 229 -13.61 -2.07 20.44
C ASN A 229 -12.84 -0.78 20.77
N HIS A 230 -11.50 -0.81 20.74
CA HIS A 230 -10.67 0.37 20.93
C HIS A 230 -10.80 1.31 19.74
N ILE A 231 -11.07 2.57 20.02
CA ILE A 231 -11.19 3.65 19.03
C ILE A 231 -10.30 4.80 19.48
N GLY A 232 -9.22 5.03 18.73
CA GLY A 232 -8.39 6.21 18.90
C GLY A 232 -8.92 7.34 18.03
N VAL A 233 -9.03 8.54 18.62
CA VAL A 233 -9.56 9.74 17.92
C VAL A 233 -8.52 10.85 17.95
N GLY A 234 -8.51 11.67 16.92
CA GLY A 234 -7.70 12.87 16.77
C GLY A 234 -8.28 13.82 15.74
N TYR A 235 -7.49 14.79 15.35
CA TYR A 235 -7.86 15.72 14.28
C TYR A 235 -6.80 15.72 13.17
N VAL A 236 -7.25 16.02 11.94
CA VAL A 236 -6.38 16.14 10.77
C VAL A 236 -6.70 17.42 10.01
N LYS A 237 -5.67 18.04 9.44
CA LYS A 237 -5.74 19.19 8.55
C LYS A 237 -5.01 18.92 7.25
N GLY A 238 -5.53 19.40 6.13
CA GLY A 238 -4.98 19.21 4.79
C GLY A 238 -5.71 18.13 3.99
N TYR A 239 -6.80 17.55 4.54
CA TYR A 239 -7.63 16.58 3.84
C TYR A 239 -8.77 17.22 3.04
N SER A 240 -9.26 18.37 3.52
CA SER A 240 -10.16 19.32 2.85
C SER A 240 -11.60 18.91 2.59
N LEU A 241 -12.11 17.79 3.16
CA LEU A 241 -13.53 17.44 3.05
C LEU A 241 -14.42 18.63 3.51
N LYS A 242 -15.51 18.88 2.78
CA LYS A 242 -16.52 19.89 3.11
C LYS A 242 -17.79 19.28 3.68
N SER A 243 -18.04 18.00 3.44
CA SER A 243 -19.15 17.22 3.97
C SER A 243 -18.76 15.74 4.05
N GLY A 244 -19.56 14.95 4.77
CA GLY A 244 -19.47 13.51 4.77
C GLY A 244 -18.26 12.94 5.52
N ALA A 245 -17.96 11.69 5.19
CA ALA A 245 -16.83 10.93 5.73
C ALA A 245 -16.29 9.91 4.72
N VAL A 246 -15.03 9.57 4.86
CA VAL A 246 -14.36 8.50 4.14
C VAL A 246 -13.73 7.52 5.12
N ALA A 247 -13.69 6.23 4.77
CA ALA A 247 -13.07 5.21 5.60
C ALA A 247 -12.43 4.12 4.76
N THR A 248 -11.41 3.45 5.30
CA THR A 248 -10.77 2.28 4.68
C THR A 248 -10.29 1.28 5.74
N SER A 249 -10.30 -0.02 5.40
CA SER A 249 -9.63 -1.08 6.18
C SER A 249 -8.20 -1.34 5.71
N VAL A 250 -7.76 -0.71 4.63
CA VAL A 250 -6.37 -0.75 4.16
C VAL A 250 -5.61 0.36 4.87
N ALA A 251 -4.94 0.03 5.97
CA ALA A 251 -4.27 1.01 6.84
C ALA A 251 -2.95 0.43 7.37
N HIS A 252 -1.83 0.94 6.87
CA HIS A 252 -0.49 0.42 7.17
C HIS A 252 -0.08 0.57 8.64
N ASP A 253 0.59 -0.42 9.23
CA ASP A 253 0.67 -1.84 8.81
C ASP A 253 -0.35 -2.67 9.56
N SER A 254 -1.08 -2.03 10.50
CA SER A 254 -2.02 -2.69 11.42
C SER A 254 -3.30 -3.14 10.71
N HIS A 255 -3.64 -2.50 9.58
CA HIS A 255 -4.88 -2.72 8.84
C HIS A 255 -6.14 -2.67 9.72
N ASN A 256 -6.15 -1.77 10.68
CA ASN A 256 -7.35 -1.34 11.40
C ASN A 256 -8.22 -0.48 10.48
N ILE A 257 -9.47 -0.20 10.85
CA ILE A 257 -10.25 0.78 10.09
C ILE A 257 -9.74 2.17 10.41
N ILE A 258 -9.48 2.97 9.38
CA ILE A 258 -9.16 4.39 9.52
C ILE A 258 -10.20 5.22 8.77
N THR A 259 -10.62 6.34 9.37
CA THR A 259 -11.68 7.21 8.84
C THR A 259 -11.38 8.68 9.09
N VAL A 260 -11.80 9.53 8.14
CA VAL A 260 -11.81 11.00 8.29
C VAL A 260 -13.20 11.51 7.92
N GLY A 261 -13.71 12.45 8.71
CA GLY A 261 -15.03 13.01 8.42
C GLY A 261 -15.32 14.36 9.06
N CYS A 262 -16.35 15.00 8.51
CA CYS A 262 -16.87 16.30 8.94
C CYS A 262 -17.86 16.20 10.11
N ASN A 263 -18.36 15.02 10.44
CA ASN A 263 -19.28 14.76 11.54
C ASN A 263 -19.23 13.31 11.99
N ASP A 264 -19.65 13.03 13.22
CA ASP A 264 -19.60 11.69 13.81
C ASP A 264 -20.67 10.75 13.25
N ASP A 265 -21.77 11.27 12.72
CA ASP A 265 -22.85 10.45 12.13
C ASP A 265 -22.36 9.78 10.84
N ASP A 266 -21.77 10.51 9.90
CA ASP A 266 -21.23 9.99 8.66
C ASP A 266 -20.02 9.06 8.89
N ILE A 267 -19.17 9.40 9.88
CA ILE A 267 -18.06 8.52 10.31
C ILE A 267 -18.60 7.17 10.78
N ALA A 268 -19.64 7.16 11.63
CA ALA A 268 -20.22 5.92 12.13
C ALA A 268 -20.82 5.06 11.00
N VAL A 269 -21.50 5.68 10.04
CA VAL A 269 -22.05 4.97 8.87
C VAL A 269 -20.92 4.39 8.01
N ALA A 270 -19.85 5.15 7.75
CA ALA A 270 -18.72 4.68 6.94
C ALA A 270 -18.00 3.48 7.59
N VAL A 271 -17.75 3.55 8.89
CA VAL A 271 -17.11 2.45 9.64
C VAL A 271 -18.00 1.20 9.66
N ASN A 272 -19.31 1.36 9.90
CA ASN A 272 -20.25 0.23 9.89
C ASN A 272 -20.37 -0.39 8.49
N ALA A 273 -20.36 0.41 7.41
CA ALA A 273 -20.37 -0.10 6.04
C ALA A 273 -19.15 -1.01 5.78
N ILE A 274 -17.94 -0.61 6.21
CA ILE A 274 -16.73 -1.44 6.11
C ILE A 274 -16.81 -2.69 6.97
N ARG A 275 -17.37 -2.60 8.18
CA ARG A 275 -17.59 -3.77 9.05
C ARG A 275 -18.52 -4.78 8.37
N ASP A 276 -19.64 -4.32 7.85
CA ASP A 276 -20.68 -5.17 7.27
C ASP A 276 -20.20 -5.85 5.97
N SER A 277 -19.35 -5.18 5.17
CA SER A 277 -18.69 -5.76 4.00
C SER A 277 -17.43 -6.57 4.34
N LYS A 278 -17.07 -6.71 5.64
CA LYS A 278 -15.86 -7.41 6.12
C LYS A 278 -14.55 -6.82 5.56
N GLY A 279 -14.55 -5.54 5.30
CA GLY A 279 -13.44 -4.77 4.76
C GLY A 279 -13.79 -3.98 3.52
N GLY A 280 -13.07 -2.91 3.30
CA GLY A 280 -13.33 -2.09 2.12
C GLY A 280 -12.90 -0.65 2.24
N ILE A 281 -13.43 0.11 1.28
CA ILE A 281 -13.32 1.57 1.18
C ILE A 281 -14.74 2.12 1.07
N ALA A 282 -15.10 3.08 1.92
CA ALA A 282 -16.44 3.67 1.95
C ALA A 282 -16.37 5.20 1.88
N VAL A 283 -17.31 5.78 1.14
CA VAL A 283 -17.59 7.23 1.11
C VAL A 283 -19.04 7.43 1.48
N VAL A 284 -19.29 8.30 2.45
CA VAL A 284 -20.61 8.53 3.04
C VAL A 284 -20.90 10.01 3.10
N GLU A 285 -22.15 10.39 2.83
CA GLU A 285 -22.63 11.75 3.00
C GLU A 285 -24.09 11.74 3.47
N ASN A 286 -24.41 12.52 4.50
CA ASN A 286 -25.76 12.65 5.06
C ASN A 286 -26.40 11.30 5.42
N GLY A 287 -25.59 10.41 6.03
CA GLY A 287 -26.01 9.06 6.44
C GLY A 287 -26.22 8.06 5.29
N LYS A 288 -25.82 8.39 4.06
CA LYS A 288 -25.96 7.54 2.88
C LYS A 288 -24.60 7.17 2.30
N ILE A 289 -24.42 5.88 1.97
CA ILE A 289 -23.23 5.39 1.27
C ILE A 289 -23.30 5.91 -0.17
N LYS A 290 -22.31 6.72 -0.58
CA LYS A 290 -22.11 7.20 -1.94
C LYS A 290 -21.30 6.24 -2.79
N ALA A 291 -20.28 5.65 -2.19
CA ALA A 291 -19.46 4.64 -2.82
C ALA A 291 -18.97 3.60 -1.80
N LEU A 292 -18.89 2.35 -2.23
CA LEU A 292 -18.37 1.24 -1.45
C LEU A 292 -17.57 0.32 -2.37
N LEU A 293 -16.31 0.07 -2.01
CA LEU A 293 -15.51 -1.02 -2.54
C LEU A 293 -15.35 -2.05 -1.43
N GLU A 294 -15.88 -3.24 -1.64
CA GLU A 294 -15.80 -4.36 -0.70
C GLU A 294 -14.48 -5.10 -0.85
N LEU A 295 -13.82 -5.38 0.27
CA LEU A 295 -12.55 -6.11 0.34
C LEU A 295 -12.67 -7.25 1.37
N PRO A 296 -13.50 -8.27 1.12
CA PRO A 296 -13.86 -9.27 2.12
C PRO A 296 -12.72 -10.24 2.47
N ILE A 297 -11.73 -10.38 1.60
CA ILE A 297 -10.60 -11.29 1.84
C ILE A 297 -9.60 -10.61 2.77
N ALA A 298 -9.57 -11.04 4.02
CA ALA A 298 -8.75 -10.50 5.11
C ALA A 298 -9.00 -8.99 5.38
N GLY A 299 -10.07 -8.42 4.84
CA GLY A 299 -10.34 -6.97 4.90
C GLY A 299 -9.45 -6.13 4.01
N LEU A 300 -8.75 -6.73 3.03
CA LEU A 300 -7.70 -6.09 2.24
C LEU A 300 -7.81 -6.36 0.73
N MET A 301 -8.40 -7.47 0.34
CA MET A 301 -8.47 -7.90 -1.05
C MET A 301 -9.91 -8.21 -1.45
N SER A 302 -10.21 -8.02 -2.72
CA SER A 302 -11.49 -8.38 -3.32
C SER A 302 -11.44 -9.77 -3.97
N ASP A 303 -12.57 -10.44 -4.01
CA ASP A 303 -12.83 -11.64 -4.81
C ASP A 303 -13.39 -11.32 -6.21
N GLU A 304 -13.55 -10.03 -6.51
CA GLU A 304 -13.97 -9.52 -7.80
C GLU A 304 -12.83 -9.39 -8.80
N PRO A 305 -13.09 -9.39 -10.12
CA PRO A 305 -12.10 -9.11 -11.14
C PRO A 305 -11.44 -7.74 -10.96
N LEU A 306 -10.15 -7.63 -11.34
CA LEU A 306 -9.36 -6.40 -11.22
C LEU A 306 -10.04 -5.17 -11.87
N THR A 307 -10.72 -5.36 -13.00
CA THR A 307 -11.47 -4.29 -13.68
C THR A 307 -12.60 -3.75 -12.81
N THR A 308 -13.40 -4.64 -12.20
CA THR A 308 -14.49 -4.26 -11.29
C THR A 308 -13.95 -3.55 -10.04
N VAL A 309 -12.86 -4.06 -9.46
CA VAL A 309 -12.19 -3.42 -8.31
C VAL A 309 -11.72 -2.02 -8.67
N ASN A 310 -11.11 -1.86 -9.86
CA ASN A 310 -10.66 -0.55 -10.34
C ASN A 310 -11.83 0.43 -10.53
N GLU A 311 -12.91 0.01 -11.15
CA GLU A 311 -14.11 0.83 -11.35
C GLU A 311 -14.70 1.31 -10.01
N LYS A 312 -14.83 0.40 -9.04
CA LYS A 312 -15.32 0.73 -7.69
C LYS A 312 -14.37 1.67 -6.95
N LEU A 313 -13.04 1.49 -7.09
CA LEU A 313 -12.04 2.36 -6.47
C LEU A 313 -12.07 3.76 -7.06
N GLU A 314 -12.10 3.88 -8.39
CA GLU A 314 -12.16 5.19 -9.06
C GLU A 314 -13.48 5.92 -8.75
N ASN A 315 -14.60 5.20 -8.63
CA ASN A 315 -15.85 5.76 -8.16
C ASN A 315 -15.75 6.28 -6.70
N ALA A 316 -15.08 5.53 -5.82
CA ALA A 316 -14.86 5.95 -4.45
C ALA A 316 -13.97 7.21 -4.38
N LYS A 317 -12.88 7.26 -5.16
CA LYS A 317 -12.02 8.44 -5.27
C LYS A 317 -12.79 9.66 -5.79
N SER A 318 -13.54 9.49 -6.88
CA SER A 318 -14.37 10.56 -7.45
C SER A 318 -15.36 11.08 -6.43
N SER A 319 -16.05 10.19 -5.70
CA SER A 319 -16.98 10.56 -4.65
C SER A 319 -16.30 11.33 -3.50
N ALA A 320 -15.10 10.92 -3.09
CA ALA A 320 -14.34 11.64 -2.07
C ALA A 320 -13.94 13.06 -2.54
N TYR A 321 -13.53 13.22 -3.80
CA TYR A 321 -13.23 14.52 -4.38
C TYR A 321 -14.48 15.41 -4.53
N GLU A 322 -15.64 14.83 -4.82
CA GLU A 322 -16.92 15.57 -4.82
C GLU A 322 -17.27 16.10 -3.43
N LEU A 323 -16.93 15.37 -2.36
CA LEU A 323 -17.08 15.81 -0.98
C LEU A 323 -16.03 16.86 -0.57
N GLY A 324 -15.09 17.21 -1.43
CA GLY A 324 -14.10 18.26 -1.22
C GLY A 324 -12.70 17.78 -0.87
N ALA A 325 -12.39 16.48 -0.89
CA ALA A 325 -11.03 16.00 -0.66
C ALA A 325 -10.03 16.71 -1.59
N ASP A 326 -8.85 17.03 -1.05
CA ASP A 326 -7.81 17.74 -1.80
C ASP A 326 -7.35 16.88 -3.00
N LYS A 327 -7.38 17.49 -4.19
CA LYS A 327 -6.97 16.80 -5.43
C LYS A 327 -5.46 16.58 -5.56
N SER A 328 -4.68 17.16 -4.68
CA SER A 328 -3.22 16.92 -4.63
C SER A 328 -2.83 15.65 -3.87
N ILE A 329 -3.81 15.00 -3.23
CA ILE A 329 -3.61 13.72 -2.52
C ILE A 329 -4.46 12.63 -3.15
N ASP A 330 -4.01 11.37 -3.05
CA ASP A 330 -4.91 10.23 -3.18
C ASP A 330 -5.63 10.02 -1.84
N PRO A 331 -6.97 10.14 -1.78
CA PRO A 331 -7.68 10.17 -0.50
C PRO A 331 -7.48 8.91 0.33
N PHE A 332 -7.46 7.72 -0.30
CA PHE A 332 -7.37 6.46 0.43
C PHE A 332 -5.93 6.03 0.69
N MET A 333 -5.01 6.30 -0.25
CA MET A 333 -3.58 6.07 -0.02
C MET A 333 -3.07 6.95 1.12
N THR A 334 -3.39 8.25 1.09
CA THR A 334 -3.03 9.17 2.18
C THR A 334 -3.59 8.69 3.52
N LEU A 335 -4.87 8.30 3.53
CA LEU A 335 -5.52 7.81 4.74
C LEU A 335 -4.83 6.55 5.29
N SER A 336 -4.44 5.62 4.42
CA SER A 336 -3.81 4.36 4.82
C SER A 336 -2.46 4.55 5.53
N PHE A 337 -1.68 5.55 5.13
CA PHE A 337 -0.40 5.86 5.76
C PHE A 337 -0.50 6.67 7.05
N LEU A 338 -1.65 7.31 7.34
CA LEU A 338 -1.83 8.07 8.57
C LEU A 338 -1.83 7.20 9.83
N SER A 339 -2.00 5.88 9.70
CA SER A 339 -1.92 4.93 10.81
C SER A 339 -0.56 4.25 10.97
N LEU A 340 0.45 4.60 10.16
CA LEU A 340 1.77 3.97 10.17
C LEU A 340 2.73 4.66 11.16
N PRO A 341 2.90 4.15 12.41
CA PRO A 341 3.56 4.86 13.49
C PRO A 341 5.10 4.81 13.42
N VAL A 342 5.66 4.74 12.21
CA VAL A 342 7.11 4.77 11.94
C VAL A 342 7.51 5.94 11.03
N ILE A 343 6.53 6.63 10.43
CA ILE A 343 6.78 7.81 9.60
C ILE A 343 6.45 9.07 10.41
N PRO A 344 7.40 10.00 10.61
CA PRO A 344 7.16 11.23 11.36
C PRO A 344 6.16 12.18 10.65
N SER A 345 5.54 13.14 11.36
CA SER A 345 5.71 13.44 12.79
C SER A 345 4.61 12.80 13.67
N LEU A 346 3.32 12.99 13.35
CA LEU A 346 2.17 12.47 14.08
C LEU A 346 1.43 11.40 13.28
N ARG A 347 0.93 10.36 13.98
CA ARG A 347 0.10 9.29 13.41
C ARG A 347 -1.10 8.98 14.30
N ILE A 348 -2.14 8.43 13.70
CA ILE A 348 -3.30 7.95 14.46
C ILE A 348 -3.16 6.44 14.75
N THR A 349 -3.46 6.04 15.96
CA THR A 349 -3.50 4.63 16.38
C THR A 349 -4.84 4.34 17.05
N THR A 350 -5.13 3.08 17.35
CA THR A 350 -6.33 2.70 18.14
C THR A 350 -6.34 3.25 19.56
N LYS A 351 -5.26 3.90 20.01
CA LYS A 351 -5.13 4.56 21.31
C LYS A 351 -5.19 6.09 21.24
N GLY A 352 -5.31 6.66 20.04
CA GLY A 352 -5.27 8.10 19.79
C GLY A 352 -4.07 8.53 18.95
N VAL A 353 -3.74 9.81 18.98
CA VAL A 353 -2.63 10.39 18.22
C VAL A 353 -1.29 10.05 18.88
N PHE A 354 -0.37 9.55 18.08
CA PHE A 354 0.98 9.15 18.48
C PHE A 354 2.02 10.09 17.87
N ASP A 355 2.88 10.60 18.70
CA ASP A 355 4.06 11.40 18.34
C ASP A 355 5.22 10.44 18.06
N VAL A 356 5.54 10.25 16.79
CA VAL A 356 6.57 9.32 16.32
C VAL A 356 7.98 9.81 16.70
N GLU A 357 8.20 11.12 16.69
CA GLU A 357 9.51 11.71 16.98
C GLU A 357 9.87 11.59 18.47
N ASN A 358 8.89 11.78 19.35
CA ASN A 358 9.07 11.69 20.80
C ASN A 358 8.63 10.36 21.40
N TRP A 359 8.16 9.41 20.56
CA TRP A 359 7.72 8.06 20.93
C TRP A 359 6.71 8.04 22.09
N LYS A 360 5.66 8.87 22.00
CA LYS A 360 4.63 9.02 23.05
C LYS A 360 3.24 9.24 22.48
N MET A 361 2.23 8.88 23.27
CA MET A 361 0.83 9.28 23.00
C MET A 361 0.61 10.74 23.40
N LEU A 362 -0.22 11.46 22.61
CA LEU A 362 -0.63 12.84 22.87
C LEU A 362 -2.00 12.89 23.54
#